data_509dbecda3041102ddd5753a308fb554
#
_entry.id   509dbecda3041102ddd5753a308fb554
#
_cell.length_a   1.000
_cell.length_b   1.000
_cell.length_c   1.000
_cell.angle_alpha   90.00
_cell.angle_beta   90.00
_cell.angle_gamma   90.00
#
_symmetry.space_group_name_H-M   'P 1'
#
loop_
_entity.id
_entity.type
_entity.pdbx_description
1 polymer ?
#
loop_
_entity_poly.entity_id
_entity_poly.type
_entity_poly.pdbx_seq_one_letter_code
_entity_poly.pdbx_strand_id
1 'polypeptide(L)'
;MNSEEQTLIDGLFSRLQQAETDSAPRDAQAEARIKEHMTRQPAAGYYMTQSILVQEHALKSLDAQNKQQAQQIQQLQDELQRAKSAQPAPSSGGGFLSSIFGGGGSRDPQPAQNAP
;
A
#
# COMPACT_ATOMS: atom_id res chain seq x y z
N MET A 1 -18.50 -15.34 -17.69
CA MET A 1 -17.23 -15.36 -16.96
C MET A 1 -16.08 -15.63 -17.93
N ASN A 2 -15.03 -14.82 -17.87
CA ASN A 2 -13.88 -15.04 -18.74
C ASN A 2 -12.85 -15.95 -18.06
N SER A 3 -11.83 -16.38 -18.81
CA SER A 3 -10.85 -17.31 -18.28
C SER A 3 -10.00 -16.72 -17.16
N GLU A 4 -9.81 -15.42 -17.17
CA GLU A 4 -9.06 -14.74 -16.11
C GLU A 4 -9.82 -14.79 -14.79
N GLU A 5 -11.11 -14.52 -14.85
CA GLU A 5 -11.96 -14.61 -13.66
C GLU A 5 -12.01 -16.04 -13.13
N GLN A 6 -12.08 -16.99 -14.01
CA GLN A 6 -12.07 -18.41 -13.63
C GLN A 6 -10.78 -18.75 -12.89
N THR A 7 -9.64 -18.30 -13.42
CA THR A 7 -8.34 -18.54 -12.78
C THR A 7 -8.28 -17.94 -11.39
N LEU A 8 -8.83 -16.72 -11.22
CA LEU A 8 -8.83 -16.07 -9.92
C LEU A 8 -9.67 -16.83 -8.91
N ILE A 9 -10.84 -17.28 -9.32
CA ILE A 9 -11.74 -18.04 -8.46
C ILE A 9 -11.10 -19.36 -8.06
N ASP A 10 -10.58 -20.10 -9.04
CA ASP A 10 -9.96 -21.40 -8.79
C ASP A 10 -8.73 -21.25 -7.88
N GLY A 11 -7.96 -20.19 -8.09
CA GLY A 11 -6.79 -19.92 -7.26
C GLY A 11 -7.15 -19.61 -5.82
N LEU A 12 -8.23 -18.86 -5.61
CA LEU A 12 -8.71 -18.58 -4.26
C LEU A 12 -9.11 -19.86 -3.54
N PHE A 13 -9.87 -20.73 -4.20
CA PHE A 13 -10.31 -21.96 -3.56
C PHE A 13 -9.16 -22.95 -3.33
N SER A 14 -8.13 -22.92 -4.18
CA SER A 14 -6.92 -23.70 -3.92
C SER A 14 -6.22 -23.24 -2.65
N ARG A 15 -6.16 -21.92 -2.44
CA ARG A 15 -5.54 -21.37 -1.22
C ARG A 15 -6.38 -21.68 0.02
N LEU A 16 -7.69 -21.69 -0.12
CA LEU A 16 -8.58 -22.08 0.99
C LEU A 16 -8.39 -23.56 1.34
N GLN A 17 -8.23 -24.40 0.33
CA GLN A 17 -7.96 -25.81 0.55
C GLN A 17 -6.63 -26.03 1.29
N GLN A 18 -5.62 -25.27 0.91
CA GLN A 18 -4.33 -25.31 1.58
C GLN A 18 -4.46 -24.90 3.05
N ALA A 19 -5.26 -23.86 3.30
CA ALA A 19 -5.51 -23.40 4.66
C ALA A 19 -6.19 -24.46 5.51
N GLU A 20 -7.11 -25.24 4.93
CA GLU A 20 -7.77 -26.34 5.63
C GLU A 20 -6.76 -27.37 6.09
N THR A 21 -5.75 -27.62 5.27
CA THR A 21 -4.73 -28.63 5.56
C THR A 21 -3.73 -28.15 6.61
N ASP A 22 -3.32 -26.87 6.53
CA ASP A 22 -2.19 -26.35 7.27
C ASP A 22 -2.57 -25.65 8.58
N SER A 23 -3.85 -25.31 8.75
CA SER A 23 -4.28 -24.50 9.90
C SER A 23 -4.53 -25.36 11.12
N ALA A 24 -4.55 -24.69 12.28
CA ALA A 24 -4.98 -25.27 13.54
C ALA A 24 -6.42 -25.76 13.44
N PRO A 25 -6.85 -26.64 14.37
CA PRO A 25 -8.23 -27.10 14.38
C PRO A 25 -9.23 -25.95 14.39
N ARG A 26 -10.33 -26.13 13.69
CA ARG A 26 -11.35 -25.12 13.58
C ARG A 26 -12.12 -24.98 14.89
N ASP A 27 -12.54 -23.76 15.16
CA ASP A 27 -13.44 -23.48 16.28
C ASP A 27 -14.81 -24.08 15.92
N ALA A 28 -15.23 -25.10 16.67
CA ALA A 28 -16.46 -25.83 16.36
C ALA A 28 -17.71 -24.94 16.45
N GLN A 29 -17.73 -24.01 17.41
CA GLN A 29 -18.88 -23.11 17.56
C GLN A 29 -18.96 -22.13 16.40
N ALA A 30 -17.81 -21.59 16.02
CA ALA A 30 -17.75 -20.67 14.87
C ALA A 30 -18.15 -21.39 13.58
N GLU A 31 -17.64 -22.59 13.39
CA GLU A 31 -17.96 -23.36 12.19
C GLU A 31 -19.46 -23.66 12.11
N ALA A 32 -20.06 -24.05 13.22
CA ALA A 32 -21.50 -24.33 13.26
C ALA A 32 -22.32 -23.07 12.92
N ARG A 33 -21.91 -21.94 13.43
CA ARG A 33 -22.61 -20.67 13.17
C ARG A 33 -22.50 -20.28 11.69
N ILE A 34 -21.33 -20.45 11.13
CA ILE A 34 -21.12 -20.15 9.70
C ILE A 34 -21.97 -21.06 8.83
N LYS A 35 -21.99 -22.35 9.14
CA LYS A 35 -22.82 -23.31 8.39
C LYS A 35 -24.30 -22.94 8.46
N GLU A 36 -24.74 -22.50 9.62
CA GLU A 36 -26.14 -22.09 9.79
C GLU A 36 -26.48 -20.93 8.85
N HIS A 37 -25.59 -19.94 8.79
CA HIS A 37 -25.80 -18.80 7.88
C HIS A 37 -25.73 -19.22 6.41
N MET A 38 -24.78 -20.07 6.06
CA MET A 38 -24.64 -20.55 4.69
C MET A 38 -25.86 -21.33 4.23
N THR A 39 -26.49 -22.06 5.13
CA THR A 39 -27.70 -22.80 4.84
C THR A 39 -28.85 -21.85 4.51
N ARG A 40 -28.98 -20.77 5.25
CA ARG A 40 -30.03 -19.77 5.03
C ARG A 40 -29.76 -18.86 3.85
N GLN A 41 -28.48 -18.71 3.48
CA GLN A 41 -28.06 -17.82 2.39
C GLN A 41 -27.25 -18.58 1.36
N PRO A 42 -27.92 -19.33 0.48
CA PRO A 42 -27.18 -20.16 -0.49
C PRO A 42 -26.27 -19.38 -1.42
N ALA A 43 -26.56 -18.09 -1.64
CA ALA A 43 -25.73 -17.25 -2.49
C ALA A 43 -24.55 -16.62 -1.76
N ALA A 44 -24.40 -16.86 -0.46
CA ALA A 44 -23.37 -16.21 0.33
C ALA A 44 -21.96 -16.51 -0.19
N GLY A 45 -21.70 -17.72 -0.65
CA GLY A 45 -20.40 -18.11 -1.20
C GLY A 45 -20.01 -17.26 -2.39
N TYR A 46 -20.95 -16.96 -3.25
CA TYR A 46 -20.71 -16.09 -4.40
C TYR A 46 -20.26 -14.70 -3.96
N TYR A 47 -21.01 -14.10 -3.07
CA TYR A 47 -20.70 -12.73 -2.62
C TYR A 47 -19.45 -12.66 -1.78
N MET A 48 -19.18 -13.68 -0.98
CA MET A 48 -17.93 -13.76 -0.21
C MET A 48 -16.73 -13.85 -1.14
N THR A 49 -16.82 -14.72 -2.15
CA THR A 49 -15.74 -14.87 -3.13
C THR A 49 -15.50 -13.56 -3.86
N GLN A 50 -16.56 -12.91 -4.32
CA GLN A 50 -16.46 -11.63 -5.00
C GLN A 50 -15.79 -10.59 -4.10
N SER A 51 -16.20 -10.49 -2.86
CA SER A 51 -15.66 -9.53 -1.90
C SER A 51 -14.19 -9.77 -1.64
N ILE A 52 -13.79 -11.02 -1.47
CA ILE A 52 -12.40 -11.36 -1.20
C ILE A 52 -11.52 -10.99 -2.39
N LEU A 53 -11.95 -11.34 -3.60
CA LEU A 53 -11.16 -11.05 -4.80
C LEU A 53 -11.01 -9.56 -5.04
N VAL A 54 -12.09 -8.79 -4.81
CA VAL A 54 -12.02 -7.33 -4.92
C VAL A 54 -11.06 -6.74 -3.89
N GLN A 55 -11.14 -7.22 -2.65
CA GLN A 55 -10.26 -6.75 -1.59
C GLN A 55 -8.80 -7.10 -1.86
N GLU A 56 -8.55 -8.30 -2.38
CA GLU A 56 -7.19 -8.72 -2.73
C GLU A 56 -6.62 -7.86 -3.84
N HIS A 57 -7.45 -7.52 -4.82
CA HIS A 57 -7.01 -6.62 -5.89
C HIS A 57 -6.65 -5.24 -5.34
N ALA A 58 -7.48 -4.71 -4.45
CA ALA A 58 -7.23 -3.42 -3.83
C ALA A 58 -5.94 -3.44 -3.00
N LEU A 59 -5.69 -4.52 -2.27
CA LEU A 59 -4.48 -4.66 -1.46
C LEU A 59 -3.23 -4.72 -2.33
N LYS A 60 -3.29 -5.42 -3.46
CA LYS A 60 -2.17 -5.47 -4.39
C LYS A 60 -1.88 -4.10 -4.97
N SER A 61 -2.93 -3.36 -5.30
CA SER A 61 -2.80 -2.01 -5.84
C SER A 61 -2.14 -1.09 -4.82
N LEU A 62 -2.57 -1.15 -3.56
CA LEU A 62 -1.97 -0.37 -2.49
C LEU A 62 -0.51 -0.75 -2.25
N ASP A 63 -0.20 -2.04 -2.30
CA ASP A 63 1.17 -2.52 -2.13
C ASP A 63 2.07 -1.99 -3.23
N ALA A 64 1.59 -2.00 -4.47
CA ALA A 64 2.35 -1.46 -5.59
C ALA A 64 2.59 0.04 -5.43
N GLN A 65 1.57 0.78 -4.98
CA GLN A 65 1.71 2.21 -4.73
C GLN A 65 2.71 2.50 -3.62
N ASN A 66 2.67 1.71 -2.55
CA ASN A 66 3.60 1.87 -1.44
C ASN A 66 5.04 1.62 -1.87
N LYS A 67 5.25 0.61 -2.69
CA LYS A 67 6.58 0.31 -3.22
C LYS A 67 7.09 1.43 -4.11
N GLN A 68 6.22 1.97 -4.95
CA GLN A 68 6.55 3.09 -5.81
C GLN A 68 6.92 4.33 -5.01
N GLN A 69 6.15 4.64 -3.98
CA GLN A 69 6.43 5.76 -3.09
C GLN A 69 7.76 5.57 -2.37
N ALA A 70 8.04 4.36 -1.91
CA ALA A 70 9.31 4.06 -1.24
C ALA A 70 10.48 4.30 -2.17
N GLN A 71 10.35 3.91 -3.44
CA GLN A 71 11.38 4.14 -4.43
C GLN A 71 11.58 5.63 -4.69
N GLN A 72 10.50 6.39 -4.78
CA GLN A 72 10.57 7.84 -4.96
C GLN A 72 11.26 8.51 -3.78
N ILE A 73 10.93 8.09 -2.56
CA ILE A 73 11.57 8.63 -1.37
C ILE A 73 13.06 8.33 -1.39
N GLN A 74 13.43 7.12 -1.77
CA GLN A 74 14.84 6.73 -1.86
C GLN A 74 15.58 7.59 -2.88
N GLN A 75 14.98 7.81 -4.05
CA GLN A 75 15.56 8.66 -5.08
C GLN A 75 15.77 10.09 -4.59
N LEU A 76 14.76 10.62 -3.92
CA LEU A 76 14.84 11.98 -3.39
C LEU A 76 15.92 12.11 -2.33
N GLN A 77 16.04 11.11 -1.47
CA GLN A 77 17.09 11.06 -0.47
C GLN A 77 18.48 11.01 -1.10
N ASP A 78 18.62 10.20 -2.15
CA ASP A 78 19.90 10.09 -2.87
C ASP A 78 20.26 11.40 -3.56
N GLU A 79 19.27 12.05 -4.17
CA GLU A 79 19.49 13.35 -4.81
C GLU A 79 19.88 14.42 -3.81
N LEU A 80 19.22 14.42 -2.66
CA LEU A 80 19.56 15.35 -1.59
C LEU A 80 20.98 15.12 -1.09
N GLN A 81 21.34 13.86 -0.91
CA GLN A 81 22.69 13.49 -0.49
C GLN A 81 23.74 13.97 -1.49
N ARG A 82 23.48 13.76 -2.77
CA ARG A 82 24.39 14.21 -3.82
C ARG A 82 24.50 15.73 -3.87
N ALA A 83 23.36 16.41 -3.70
CA ALA A 83 23.36 17.87 -3.68
C ALA A 83 24.20 18.40 -2.52
N LYS A 84 24.08 17.78 -1.36
CA LYS A 84 24.89 18.17 -0.19
C LYS A 84 26.37 17.91 -0.41
N SER A 85 26.69 16.76 -0.99
CA SER A 85 28.10 16.40 -1.25
C SER A 85 28.72 17.27 -2.32
N ALA A 86 27.94 17.71 -3.29
CA ALA A 86 28.43 18.52 -4.41
C ALA A 86 28.46 20.00 -4.11
N GLN A 87 27.98 20.44 -2.98
CA GLN A 87 27.96 21.85 -2.64
C GLN A 87 29.37 22.40 -2.49
N PRO A 88 29.60 23.59 -3.03
CA PRO A 88 30.88 24.22 -2.87
C PRO A 88 31.13 24.68 -1.44
N ALA A 89 32.25 25.36 -1.25
CA ALA A 89 32.67 25.82 0.07
C ALA A 89 31.55 26.58 0.79
N PRO A 90 31.60 26.62 2.13
CA PRO A 90 30.52 27.19 2.93
C PRO A 90 30.08 28.59 2.53
N SER A 91 30.99 29.44 2.10
CA SER A 91 30.61 30.79 1.70
C SER A 91 29.68 30.81 0.50
N SER A 92 29.93 29.94 -0.46
CA SER A 92 29.04 29.76 -1.60
C SER A 92 27.78 29.04 -1.18
N GLY A 93 27.95 28.06 -0.33
CA GLY A 93 26.85 27.29 0.18
C GLY A 93 25.82 28.13 0.90
N GLY A 94 26.26 29.15 1.61
CA GLY A 94 25.36 30.05 2.31
C GLY A 94 24.43 30.77 1.37
N GLY A 95 24.98 31.31 0.30
CA GLY A 95 24.17 31.97 -0.71
C GLY A 95 23.19 31.03 -1.41
N PHE A 96 23.66 29.87 -1.71
CA PHE A 96 22.85 28.86 -2.34
C PHE A 96 21.67 28.45 -1.47
N LEU A 97 21.92 28.24 -0.19
CA LEU A 97 20.86 27.89 0.76
C LEU A 97 19.84 28.98 0.92
N SER A 98 20.29 30.24 0.95
CA SER A 98 19.37 31.37 1.00
C SER A 98 18.44 31.38 -0.18
N SER A 99 18.95 31.08 -1.34
CA SER A 99 18.19 31.05 -2.56
C SER A 99 17.14 29.92 -2.53
N ILE A 100 17.48 28.79 -1.96
CA ILE A 100 16.60 27.63 -1.92
C ILE A 100 15.58 27.74 -0.77
N PHE A 101 16.05 28.08 0.41
CA PHE A 101 15.23 28.02 1.61
C PHE A 101 14.71 29.37 2.06
N GLY A 102 15.36 30.43 1.66
CA GLY A 102 14.93 31.75 2.07
C GLY A 102 14.09 32.43 1.02
N GLY A 103 14.14 31.93 -0.12
CA GLY A 103 13.38 32.53 -1.22
C GLY A 103 11.96 32.06 -1.19
N GLY A 104 11.68 31.73 -0.67
CA GLY A 104 10.43 31.51 -0.70
C GLY A 104 9.86 30.83 0.28
N GLY A 105 10.94 31.58 -0.21
CA GLY A 105 10.53 31.28 0.58
C GLY A 105 10.42 31.26 1.02
N SER A 106 10.57 31.81 0.84
CA SER A 106 10.32 31.72 1.68
C SER A 106 9.97 31.58 2.27
N ARG A 107 10.01 31.87 2.09
CA ARG A 107 9.49 31.83 3.05
C ARG A 107 9.21 31.38 3.76
N ASP A 108 9.38 31.81 3.53
CA ASP A 108 8.94 31.57 4.52
C ASP A 108 8.55 31.28 4.95
N PRO A 109 8.82 31.80 4.65
CA PRO A 109 8.27 31.48 5.39
C PRO A 109 7.78 31.12 5.55
N GLN A 110 7.82 31.39 5.06
CA GLN A 110 7.21 31.18 5.56
C GLN A 110 6.74 30.55 5.75
N PRO A 111 7.07 30.95 5.25
CA PRO A 111 6.47 30.52 5.76
C PRO A 111 5.99 29.96 5.92
N ALA A 112 6.36 30.35 5.15
CA ALA A 112 5.79 30.02 5.69
C ALA A 112 5.29 29.51 5.91
N GLN A 113 5.33 29.77 5.28
CA GLN A 113 4.80 29.68 5.82
C GLN A 113 4.48 29.30 6.29
N ASN A 114 4.86 29.78 5.57
CA ASN A 114 4.46 29.94 6.39
C ASN A 114 4.33 29.82 6.91
N ALA A 115 5.03 30.19 6.33
CA ALA A 115 4.76 30.33 7.14
C ALA A 115 4.44 30.20 7.57
N PRO A 116 4.73 30.74 7.29
CA PRO A 116 4.26 30.85 8.02
C PRO A 116 3.86 30.64 8.24
#